data_da4eb6b9802f0264dab447767c9a4d06
#
_entry.id   da4eb6b9802f0264dab447767c9a4d06
#
_cell.length_a   1.000
_cell.length_b   1.000
_cell.length_c   1.000
_cell.angle_alpha   90.00
_cell.angle_beta   90.00
_cell.angle_gamma   90.00
#
_symmetry.space_group_name_H-M   'P 1'
#
loop_
_entity.id
_entity.type
_entity.pdbx_description
1 polymer ?
#
loop_
_entity_poly.entity_id
_entity_poly.type
_entity_poly.pdbx_seq_one_letter_code
_entity_poly.pdbx_strand_id
1 'polypeptide(L)'
;LTIKTIGKFSFAAFFMIITFLMVFNTDDVSANTASLDRMIEIRDNDNSYDQQEAQAMINRLDNIDDRILNHTDRAGVQIVLMDMPLTQLQEFEHLAGVTPRGWENTGRTWEDVPGAGGYTTAARIGYSEPGNGHSTINLELHEFAHAVDSYAAGFTVSDSAYFQELMASEKNALFSDHNVPEYFDTPSEYFAEVFAMYYLGGEQRQKLADRAPETYHFISTFHNRLVTIDNVTGNTAEFSWDGLENAEQYEIYRNDERIDTTTKTSYEDEDLDSSTNYDYYVRALDSNGDPLLTTYFRSMTTQATDDAQDTELEPLETAISEAENLSEAERSPETEQALDNANEVLNNEESSQEEVDEAAEALQSAVENNDEEANVAENQTEESSGEETTEEVTEESTEEAATEEPTEESTEEETTEEPTAEETEQSAESVDTDEESQQADSGLNMVMIFAGVILLILAIVSGFIIWSRRK
;
A
#
# COMPACT_ATOMS: atom_id res chain seq x y z
N LEU A 1 -28.35 1.10 66.11
CA LEU A 1 -27.04 1.06 65.42
C LEU A 1 -27.20 0.47 64.03
N THR A 2 -26.83 1.24 62.98
CA THR A 2 -26.30 0.71 61.75
C THR A 2 -27.22 0.48 60.54
N ILE A 3 -27.91 1.53 60.09
CA ILE A 3 -28.49 1.51 58.73
C ILE A 3 -27.69 2.42 57.74
N LYS A 4 -26.63 3.11 58.21
CA LYS A 4 -25.86 4.06 57.39
C LYS A 4 -24.65 3.48 56.62
N THR A 5 -24.31 2.23 56.81
CA THR A 5 -23.09 1.65 56.22
C THR A 5 -23.36 0.76 54.97
N ILE A 6 -24.59 0.30 54.76
CA ILE A 6 -24.96 -0.60 53.64
C ILE A 6 -25.20 0.17 52.32
N GLY A 7 -25.63 1.46 52.44
CA GLY A 7 -25.87 2.28 51.22
C GLY A 7 -24.63 2.77 50.48
N LYS A 8 -23.45 2.78 51.14
CA LYS A 8 -22.20 3.23 50.51
C LYS A 8 -21.46 2.11 49.74
N PHE A 9 -21.67 0.87 50.15
CA PHE A 9 -21.04 -0.28 49.44
C PHE A 9 -21.78 -0.64 48.15
N SER A 10 -23.09 -0.47 48.11
CA SER A 10 -23.91 -0.76 46.95
C SER A 10 -23.67 0.24 45.79
N PHE A 11 -23.43 1.53 46.14
CA PHE A 11 -23.19 2.56 45.12
C PHE A 11 -21.79 2.48 44.53
N ALA A 12 -20.77 2.13 45.29
CA ALA A 12 -19.42 1.93 44.83
C ALA A 12 -19.29 0.65 43.96
N ALA A 13 -20.00 -0.44 44.31
CA ALA A 13 -20.04 -1.65 43.52
C ALA A 13 -20.80 -1.46 42.20
N PHE A 14 -21.87 -0.66 42.18
CA PHE A 14 -22.62 -0.35 40.97
C PHE A 14 -21.84 0.58 40.05
N PHE A 15 -21.09 1.54 40.59
CA PHE A 15 -20.22 2.42 39.80
C PHE A 15 -18.98 1.70 39.27
N MET A 16 -18.47 0.71 40.03
CA MET A 16 -17.35 -0.14 39.59
C MET A 16 -17.76 -1.12 38.49
N ILE A 17 -19.00 -1.62 38.49
CA ILE A 17 -19.54 -2.47 37.42
C ILE A 17 -19.81 -1.64 36.15
N ILE A 18 -20.28 -0.39 36.27
CA ILE A 18 -20.48 0.49 35.09
C ILE A 18 -19.14 0.95 34.54
N THR A 19 -18.15 1.28 35.38
CA THR A 19 -16.79 1.60 34.91
C THR A 19 -16.06 0.36 34.33
N PHE A 20 -16.34 -0.83 34.88
CA PHE A 20 -15.77 -2.06 34.33
C PHE A 20 -16.42 -2.47 33.00
N LEU A 21 -17.72 -2.22 32.81
CA LEU A 21 -18.43 -2.40 31.54
C LEU A 21 -18.04 -1.35 30.49
N MET A 22 -17.62 -0.15 30.89
CA MET A 22 -17.11 0.88 29.96
C MET A 22 -15.64 0.66 29.58
N VAL A 23 -14.86 -0.08 30.38
CA VAL A 23 -13.45 -0.37 30.05
C VAL A 23 -13.31 -1.58 29.11
N PHE A 24 -14.35 -2.42 28.97
CA PHE A 24 -14.31 -3.58 28.06
C PHE A 24 -14.89 -3.29 26.65
N ASN A 25 -15.31 -2.04 26.37
CA ASN A 25 -15.80 -1.64 25.03
C ASN A 25 -14.89 -0.66 24.30
N THR A 26 -13.60 -0.59 24.61
CA THR A 26 -12.67 0.32 23.95
C THR A 26 -11.44 -0.33 23.33
N ASP A 27 -11.37 -1.66 23.25
CA ASP A 27 -10.17 -2.34 22.74
C ASP A 27 -10.41 -3.27 21.53
N ASP A 28 -11.52 -3.12 20.80
CA ASP A 28 -11.66 -3.62 19.44
C ASP A 28 -11.92 -2.43 18.49
N VAL A 29 -11.03 -1.45 18.50
CA VAL A 29 -10.82 -0.60 17.34
C VAL A 29 -10.00 -1.46 16.41
N SER A 30 -10.66 -2.09 15.46
CA SER A 30 -10.06 -2.97 14.49
C SER A 30 -8.97 -2.22 13.73
N ALA A 31 -7.89 -2.90 13.41
CA ALA A 31 -6.81 -2.35 12.59
C ALA A 31 -7.32 -1.93 11.20
N ASN A 32 -8.48 -2.43 10.77
CA ASN A 32 -9.23 -2.06 9.58
C ASN A 32 -9.52 -0.59 9.52
N THR A 33 -10.13 -0.05 10.56
CA THR A 33 -10.56 1.34 10.63
C THR A 33 -9.42 2.30 10.28
N ALA A 34 -8.17 1.96 10.58
CA ALA A 34 -7.04 2.82 10.30
C ALA A 34 -6.70 2.93 8.80
N SER A 35 -6.79 1.85 8.00
CA SER A 35 -6.56 1.90 6.56
C SER A 35 -7.76 2.52 5.84
N LEU A 36 -8.97 2.15 6.23
CA LEU A 36 -10.19 2.74 5.67
C LEU A 36 -10.27 4.24 5.94
N ASP A 37 -9.96 4.69 7.17
CA ASP A 37 -9.96 6.11 7.55
C ASP A 37 -8.97 6.95 6.73
N ARG A 38 -7.86 6.36 6.27
CA ARG A 38 -6.91 7.05 5.39
C ARG A 38 -7.39 7.14 3.96
N MET A 39 -8.13 6.14 3.49
CA MET A 39 -8.63 6.09 2.11
C MET A 39 -9.90 6.88 1.90
N ILE A 40 -10.78 6.99 2.93
CA ILE A 40 -12.15 7.48 2.76
C ILE A 40 -12.26 9.00 2.95
N GLU A 41 -12.99 9.63 2.06
CA GLU A 41 -13.33 11.06 2.11
C GLU A 41 -14.81 11.26 1.79
N ILE A 42 -15.48 12.16 2.52
CA ILE A 42 -16.84 12.59 2.19
C ILE A 42 -16.75 13.93 1.49
N ARG A 43 -17.29 14.01 0.27
CA ARG A 43 -17.37 15.26 -0.50
C ARG A 43 -18.82 15.61 -0.78
N ASP A 44 -19.22 16.77 -0.29
CA ASP A 44 -20.51 17.37 -0.60
C ASP A 44 -20.37 18.86 -0.90
N ASN A 45 -21.41 19.46 -1.50
CA ASN A 45 -21.37 20.85 -1.91
C ASN A 45 -21.83 21.85 -0.83
N ASP A 46 -22.62 21.40 0.17
CA ASP A 46 -23.32 22.30 1.10
C ASP A 46 -23.44 21.77 2.54
N ASN A 47 -22.75 20.68 2.89
CA ASN A 47 -22.82 19.98 4.16
C ASN A 47 -24.24 19.45 4.51
N SER A 48 -24.99 19.03 3.48
CA SER A 48 -26.38 18.55 3.66
C SER A 48 -26.58 17.05 3.40
N TYR A 49 -25.48 16.30 3.19
CA TYR A 49 -25.56 14.85 2.93
C TYR A 49 -26.20 14.06 4.08
N ASP A 50 -26.75 12.90 3.77
CA ASP A 50 -27.28 11.97 4.76
C ASP A 50 -26.15 11.31 5.53
N GLN A 51 -25.88 11.84 6.76
CA GLN A 51 -24.82 11.34 7.63
C GLN A 51 -25.05 9.89 8.09
N GLN A 52 -26.32 9.49 8.25
CA GLN A 52 -26.65 8.13 8.67
C GLN A 52 -26.34 7.14 7.55
N GLU A 53 -26.72 7.48 6.33
CA GLU A 53 -26.42 6.63 5.17
C GLU A 53 -24.92 6.60 4.85
N ALA A 54 -24.23 7.74 4.90
CA ALA A 54 -22.77 7.77 4.75
C ALA A 54 -22.08 6.86 5.76
N GLN A 55 -22.48 6.91 7.04
CA GLN A 55 -21.94 6.01 8.05
C GLN A 55 -22.29 4.54 7.79
N ALA A 56 -23.47 4.25 7.26
CA ALA A 56 -23.85 2.89 6.88
C ALA A 56 -22.98 2.35 5.74
N MET A 57 -22.65 3.19 4.73
CA MET A 57 -21.71 2.86 3.66
C MET A 57 -20.30 2.59 4.19
N ILE A 58 -19.80 3.45 5.08
CA ILE A 58 -18.51 3.26 5.76
C ILE A 58 -18.49 1.93 6.51
N ASN A 59 -19.53 1.62 7.28
CA ASN A 59 -19.60 0.38 8.06
C ASN A 59 -19.63 -0.87 7.16
N ARG A 60 -20.20 -0.80 5.94
CA ARG A 60 -20.15 -1.91 4.98
C ARG A 60 -18.75 -2.10 4.42
N LEU A 61 -18.03 -1.02 4.11
CA LEU A 61 -16.63 -1.06 3.69
C LEU A 61 -15.70 -1.56 4.80
N ASP A 62 -15.98 -1.21 6.06
CA ASP A 62 -15.20 -1.64 7.25
C ASP A 62 -15.34 -3.15 7.54
N ASN A 63 -16.31 -3.84 6.94
CA ASN A 63 -16.40 -5.31 7.00
C ASN A 63 -15.44 -6.04 6.03
N ILE A 64 -14.74 -5.30 5.17
CA ILE A 64 -13.74 -5.88 4.28
C ILE A 64 -12.50 -6.26 5.10
N ASP A 65 -11.88 -7.38 4.73
CA ASP A 65 -10.70 -7.89 5.42
C ASP A 65 -9.56 -6.86 5.49
N ASP A 66 -8.92 -6.77 6.67
CA ASP A 66 -7.83 -5.83 6.99
C ASP A 66 -6.70 -5.82 5.97
N ARG A 67 -6.31 -7.00 5.53
CA ARG A 67 -5.21 -7.12 4.59
C ARG A 67 -5.57 -6.56 3.23
N ILE A 68 -6.81 -6.76 2.77
CA ILE A 68 -7.29 -6.17 1.52
C ILE A 68 -7.29 -4.65 1.63
N LEU A 69 -7.88 -4.09 2.72
CA LEU A 69 -7.89 -2.65 2.97
C LEU A 69 -6.46 -2.08 3.06
N ASN A 70 -5.55 -2.78 3.73
CA ASN A 70 -4.16 -2.34 3.86
C ASN A 70 -3.43 -2.34 2.50
N HIS A 71 -3.64 -3.34 1.66
CA HIS A 71 -2.99 -3.42 0.35
C HIS A 71 -3.50 -2.33 -0.60
N THR A 72 -4.81 -2.03 -0.59
CA THR A 72 -5.38 -0.95 -1.40
C THR A 72 -4.97 0.44 -0.90
N ASP A 73 -4.92 0.65 0.42
CA ASP A 73 -4.39 1.87 1.04
C ASP A 73 -2.92 2.13 0.66
N ARG A 74 -2.07 1.11 0.75
CA ARG A 74 -0.65 1.17 0.33
C ARG A 74 -0.49 1.43 -1.16
N ALA A 75 -1.43 1.00 -1.97
CA ALA A 75 -1.46 1.32 -3.40
C ALA A 75 -1.92 2.77 -3.67
N GLY A 76 -2.37 3.49 -2.64
CA GLY A 76 -2.81 4.88 -2.73
C GLY A 76 -4.25 5.05 -3.20
N VAL A 77 -5.06 3.98 -3.18
CA VAL A 77 -6.48 4.04 -3.53
C VAL A 77 -7.22 5.02 -2.61
N GLN A 78 -8.14 5.78 -3.19
CA GLN A 78 -9.01 6.71 -2.48
C GLN A 78 -10.48 6.34 -2.67
N ILE A 79 -11.28 6.50 -1.61
CA ILE A 79 -12.71 6.24 -1.62
C ILE A 79 -13.44 7.55 -1.34
N VAL A 80 -14.24 8.02 -2.29
CA VAL A 80 -15.00 9.26 -2.18
C VAL A 80 -16.49 8.93 -2.04
N LEU A 81 -17.06 9.15 -0.86
CA LEU A 81 -18.50 9.16 -0.69
C LEU A 81 -19.01 10.57 -1.00
N MET A 82 -19.89 10.71 -1.99
CA MET A 82 -20.28 12.01 -2.53
C MET A 82 -21.79 12.25 -2.46
N ASP A 83 -22.19 13.50 -2.28
CA ASP A 83 -23.60 13.94 -2.42
C ASP A 83 -23.75 14.94 -3.58
N MET A 84 -23.19 14.58 -4.74
CA MET A 84 -23.26 15.35 -5.98
C MET A 84 -23.12 14.42 -7.19
N PRO A 85 -23.41 14.86 -8.41
CA PRO A 85 -23.08 14.12 -9.64
C PRO A 85 -21.59 13.81 -9.73
N LEU A 86 -21.24 12.58 -10.16
CA LEU A 86 -19.87 12.10 -10.29
C LEU A 86 -18.95 13.07 -11.03
N THR A 87 -19.45 13.67 -12.11
CA THR A 87 -18.70 14.61 -12.97
C THR A 87 -18.40 15.97 -12.33
N GLN A 88 -18.87 16.22 -11.11
CA GLN A 88 -18.47 17.38 -10.31
C GLN A 88 -17.23 17.13 -9.46
N LEU A 89 -16.80 15.88 -9.34
CA LEU A 89 -15.49 15.55 -8.79
C LEU A 89 -14.41 15.86 -9.84
N GLN A 90 -13.30 16.46 -9.42
CA GLN A 90 -12.21 16.84 -10.31
C GLN A 90 -11.65 15.63 -11.08
N GLU A 91 -11.59 14.50 -10.44
CA GLU A 91 -11.10 13.23 -11.00
C GLU A 91 -11.95 12.75 -12.18
N PHE A 92 -13.23 13.11 -12.20
CA PHE A 92 -14.23 12.65 -13.19
C PHE A 92 -14.81 13.79 -14.04
N GLU A 93 -14.32 15.05 -13.91
CA GLU A 93 -14.85 16.20 -14.68
C GLU A 93 -14.73 16.01 -16.19
N HIS A 94 -13.74 15.26 -16.64
CA HIS A 94 -13.51 14.94 -18.05
C HIS A 94 -14.64 14.08 -18.67
N LEU A 95 -15.48 13.46 -17.85
CA LEU A 95 -16.63 12.65 -18.27
C LEU A 95 -17.91 13.49 -18.42
N ALA A 96 -17.89 14.78 -18.10
CA ALA A 96 -19.06 15.64 -18.16
C ALA A 96 -19.62 15.70 -19.60
N GLY A 97 -20.92 15.39 -19.74
CA GLY A 97 -21.61 15.32 -21.02
C GLY A 97 -21.28 14.08 -21.88
N VAL A 98 -20.44 13.18 -21.39
CA VAL A 98 -20.11 11.93 -22.07
C VAL A 98 -21.16 10.86 -21.74
N THR A 99 -21.63 10.11 -22.76
CA THR A 99 -22.53 8.99 -22.56
C THR A 99 -21.71 7.74 -22.17
N PRO A 100 -22.06 7.06 -21.06
CA PRO A 100 -21.44 5.79 -20.72
C PRO A 100 -21.68 4.73 -21.79
N ARG A 101 -20.72 3.82 -21.93
CA ARG A 101 -20.83 2.67 -22.82
C ARG A 101 -22.09 1.84 -22.48
N GLY A 102 -22.88 1.51 -23.48
CA GLY A 102 -24.14 0.79 -23.34
C GLY A 102 -25.36 1.69 -23.02
N TRP A 103 -25.15 3.03 -22.89
CA TRP A 103 -26.23 3.98 -22.62
C TRP A 103 -26.56 4.91 -23.82
N GLU A 104 -26.04 4.62 -25.00
CA GLU A 104 -26.07 5.49 -26.20
C GLU A 104 -27.48 5.91 -26.61
N ASN A 105 -28.50 5.09 -26.31
CA ASN A 105 -29.90 5.40 -26.68
C ASN A 105 -30.77 5.86 -25.49
N THR A 106 -30.17 6.05 -24.30
CA THR A 106 -30.93 6.40 -23.10
C THR A 106 -31.07 7.92 -22.89
N GLY A 107 -30.24 8.73 -23.56
CA GLY A 107 -30.13 10.17 -23.34
C GLY A 107 -29.45 10.54 -21.98
N ARG A 108 -28.90 9.54 -21.29
CA ARG A 108 -28.16 9.69 -20.02
C ARG A 108 -26.68 9.89 -20.27
N THR A 109 -26.03 10.53 -19.32
CA THR A 109 -24.59 10.82 -19.33
C THR A 109 -23.96 10.41 -18.00
N TRP A 110 -22.66 10.58 -17.85
CA TRP A 110 -21.94 10.25 -16.60
C TRP A 110 -22.43 11.05 -15.39
N GLU A 111 -23.16 12.14 -15.58
CA GLU A 111 -23.83 12.85 -14.49
C GLU A 111 -24.93 12.03 -13.82
N ASP A 112 -25.50 11.05 -14.53
CA ASP A 112 -26.53 10.14 -14.03
C ASP A 112 -25.95 8.87 -13.39
N VAL A 113 -24.63 8.62 -13.53
CA VAL A 113 -23.97 7.46 -12.98
C VAL A 113 -23.66 7.72 -11.49
N PRO A 114 -24.12 6.85 -10.57
CA PRO A 114 -23.98 7.10 -9.13
C PRO A 114 -22.63 6.73 -8.56
N GLY A 115 -21.77 6.03 -9.29
CA GLY A 115 -20.46 5.59 -8.83
C GLY A 115 -19.50 5.26 -9.95
N ALA A 116 -18.23 5.12 -9.62
CA ALA A 116 -17.19 4.62 -10.50
C ALA A 116 -16.07 4.01 -9.67
N GLY A 117 -15.57 2.84 -10.10
CA GLY A 117 -14.46 2.16 -9.47
C GLY A 117 -13.10 2.53 -10.08
N GLY A 118 -12.03 2.23 -9.39
CA GLY A 118 -10.65 2.44 -9.82
C GLY A 118 -9.76 3.06 -8.76
N TYR A 119 -8.68 3.71 -9.17
CA TYR A 119 -7.73 4.37 -8.24
C TYR A 119 -8.42 5.38 -7.32
N THR A 120 -9.33 6.17 -7.88
CA THR A 120 -10.35 6.89 -7.12
C THR A 120 -11.66 6.15 -7.29
N THR A 121 -12.12 5.53 -6.22
CA THR A 121 -13.45 4.92 -6.13
C THR A 121 -14.43 5.98 -5.66
N ALA A 122 -15.54 6.16 -6.37
CA ALA A 122 -16.56 7.12 -5.98
C ALA A 122 -17.93 6.43 -5.85
N ALA A 123 -18.69 6.73 -4.80
CA ALA A 123 -20.04 6.21 -4.62
C ALA A 123 -20.97 7.29 -4.03
N ARG A 124 -22.15 7.42 -4.61
CA ARG A 124 -23.14 8.43 -4.19
C ARG A 124 -23.86 7.99 -2.92
N ILE A 125 -23.87 8.87 -1.92
CA ILE A 125 -24.55 8.64 -0.64
C ILE A 125 -26.06 8.45 -0.87
N GLY A 126 -26.61 7.36 -0.31
CA GLY A 126 -28.03 7.01 -0.47
C GLY A 126 -28.34 6.20 -1.76
N TYR A 127 -27.32 5.78 -2.50
CA TYR A 127 -27.48 4.99 -3.73
C TYR A 127 -26.94 3.56 -3.59
N SER A 128 -26.77 3.05 -2.37
CA SER A 128 -26.21 1.73 -2.11
C SER A 128 -27.01 0.59 -2.71
N GLU A 129 -28.34 0.70 -2.70
CA GLU A 129 -29.26 -0.35 -3.18
C GLU A 129 -29.47 -0.28 -4.70
N PRO A 130 -29.71 -1.44 -5.38
CA PRO A 130 -30.00 -1.48 -6.80
C PRO A 130 -31.23 -0.64 -7.18
N GLY A 131 -31.26 -0.11 -8.40
CA GLY A 131 -32.39 0.66 -8.94
C GLY A 131 -32.21 2.17 -8.94
N ASN A 132 -31.19 2.68 -8.24
CA ASN A 132 -30.86 4.11 -8.18
C ASN A 132 -29.84 4.53 -9.26
N GLY A 133 -30.01 4.06 -10.50
CA GLY A 133 -29.10 4.36 -11.61
C GLY A 133 -28.01 3.32 -11.82
N HIS A 134 -28.03 2.22 -11.04
CA HIS A 134 -27.17 1.05 -11.19
C HIS A 134 -27.96 -0.24 -10.92
N SER A 135 -27.38 -1.38 -11.31
CA SER A 135 -27.96 -2.72 -11.10
C SER A 135 -27.10 -3.62 -10.20
N THR A 136 -26.01 -3.10 -9.66
CA THR A 136 -25.10 -3.82 -8.77
C THR A 136 -25.76 -4.07 -7.41
N ILE A 137 -25.40 -5.14 -6.73
CA ILE A 137 -26.03 -5.53 -5.46
C ILE A 137 -25.79 -4.53 -4.32
N ASN A 138 -24.68 -3.82 -4.36
CA ASN A 138 -24.34 -2.73 -3.45
C ASN A 138 -23.30 -1.84 -4.11
N LEU A 139 -23.59 -0.53 -4.22
CA LEU A 139 -22.77 0.39 -5.02
C LEU A 139 -21.35 0.53 -4.48
N GLU A 140 -21.17 0.94 -3.22
CA GLU A 140 -19.86 1.24 -2.67
C GLU A 140 -18.94 0.01 -2.60
N LEU A 141 -19.48 -1.16 -2.31
CA LEU A 141 -18.71 -2.41 -2.29
C LEU A 141 -18.31 -2.84 -3.71
N HIS A 142 -19.20 -2.66 -4.70
CA HIS A 142 -18.91 -2.97 -6.09
C HIS A 142 -17.84 -2.05 -6.68
N GLU A 143 -17.99 -0.74 -6.49
CA GLU A 143 -17.02 0.22 -7.02
C GLU A 143 -15.65 0.07 -6.35
N PHE A 144 -15.62 -0.17 -5.03
CA PHE A 144 -14.36 -0.45 -4.34
C PHE A 144 -13.73 -1.77 -4.78
N ALA A 145 -14.53 -2.77 -5.14
CA ALA A 145 -14.00 -4.03 -5.64
C ALA A 145 -13.21 -3.89 -6.95
N HIS A 146 -13.53 -2.92 -7.81
CA HIS A 146 -12.68 -2.61 -8.98
C HIS A 146 -11.29 -2.12 -8.56
N ALA A 147 -11.19 -1.35 -7.48
CA ALA A 147 -9.90 -0.96 -6.92
C ALA A 147 -9.15 -2.17 -6.33
N VAL A 148 -9.86 -3.05 -5.60
CA VAL A 148 -9.28 -4.30 -5.08
C VAL A 148 -8.76 -5.18 -6.22
N ASP A 149 -9.56 -5.38 -7.27
CA ASP A 149 -9.18 -6.13 -8.47
C ASP A 149 -7.88 -5.64 -9.10
N SER A 150 -7.76 -4.32 -9.25
CA SER A 150 -6.66 -3.71 -10.01
C SER A 150 -5.40 -3.46 -9.17
N TYR A 151 -5.53 -3.25 -7.84
CA TYR A 151 -4.42 -2.70 -7.05
C TYR A 151 -4.01 -3.54 -5.84
N ALA A 152 -4.90 -4.38 -5.26
CA ALA A 152 -4.56 -5.09 -4.03
C ALA A 152 -3.44 -6.13 -4.23
N ALA A 153 -3.44 -6.83 -5.35
CA ALA A 153 -2.45 -7.87 -5.68
C ALA A 153 -1.22 -7.33 -6.44
N GLY A 154 -1.26 -6.07 -6.89
CA GLY A 154 -0.22 -5.47 -7.75
C GLY A 154 -0.39 -5.76 -9.24
N PHE A 155 -1.48 -6.41 -9.61
CA PHE A 155 -1.93 -6.65 -10.99
C PHE A 155 -3.45 -6.81 -11.02
N THR A 156 -4.07 -6.74 -12.20
CA THR A 156 -5.52 -6.94 -12.34
C THR A 156 -5.86 -8.43 -12.23
N VAL A 157 -6.48 -8.80 -11.12
CA VAL A 157 -6.77 -10.20 -10.76
C VAL A 157 -7.76 -10.85 -11.74
N SER A 158 -8.77 -10.09 -12.17
CA SER A 158 -9.78 -10.53 -13.13
C SER A 158 -9.22 -10.84 -14.52
N ASP A 159 -8.04 -10.30 -14.88
CA ASP A 159 -7.33 -10.62 -16.13
C ASP A 159 -6.58 -11.97 -16.05
N SER A 160 -6.42 -12.54 -14.86
CA SER A 160 -5.75 -13.83 -14.71
C SER A 160 -6.54 -14.97 -15.36
N ALA A 161 -5.84 -15.89 -16.04
CA ALA A 161 -6.45 -17.06 -16.66
C ALA A 161 -7.25 -17.88 -15.64
N TYR A 162 -6.73 -18.01 -14.41
CA TYR A 162 -7.40 -18.73 -13.32
C TYR A 162 -8.78 -18.12 -12.99
N PHE A 163 -8.84 -16.78 -12.82
CA PHE A 163 -10.11 -16.12 -12.50
C PHE A 163 -11.10 -16.19 -13.68
N GLN A 164 -10.62 -16.05 -14.92
CA GLN A 164 -11.47 -16.15 -16.10
C GLN A 164 -12.05 -17.57 -16.30
N GLU A 165 -11.27 -18.62 -16.03
CA GLU A 165 -11.75 -20.00 -16.02
C GLU A 165 -12.80 -20.21 -14.92
N LEU A 166 -12.57 -19.68 -13.72
CA LEU A 166 -13.50 -19.69 -12.60
C LEU A 166 -14.83 -19.02 -12.98
N MET A 167 -14.77 -17.79 -13.49
CA MET A 167 -15.94 -17.06 -13.99
C MET A 167 -16.70 -17.87 -15.05
N ALA A 168 -15.99 -18.40 -16.05
CA ALA A 168 -16.61 -19.15 -17.14
C ALA A 168 -17.36 -20.39 -16.64
N SER A 169 -16.89 -21.02 -15.54
CA SER A 169 -17.52 -22.20 -14.97
C SER A 169 -18.79 -21.89 -14.18
N GLU A 170 -18.86 -20.76 -13.48
CA GLU A 170 -19.90 -20.51 -12.46
C GLU A 170 -20.84 -19.32 -12.73
N LYS A 171 -20.41 -18.33 -13.56
CA LYS A 171 -21.18 -17.11 -13.84
C LYS A 171 -22.63 -17.37 -14.21
N ASN A 172 -22.88 -18.33 -15.14
CA ASN A 172 -24.22 -18.62 -15.59
C ASN A 172 -25.13 -19.20 -14.50
N ALA A 173 -24.57 -19.99 -13.58
CA ALA A 173 -25.34 -20.50 -12.44
C ALA A 173 -25.68 -19.37 -11.44
N LEU A 174 -24.79 -18.42 -11.29
CA LEU A 174 -24.96 -17.30 -10.35
C LEU A 174 -25.94 -16.25 -10.86
N PHE A 175 -25.85 -15.84 -12.13
CA PHE A 175 -26.53 -14.67 -12.69
C PHE A 175 -27.58 -14.98 -13.73
N SER A 176 -27.98 -16.27 -13.97
CA SER A 176 -29.02 -16.63 -14.94
C SER A 176 -30.39 -16.01 -14.68
N ASP A 177 -30.64 -15.59 -13.45
CA ASP A 177 -31.87 -14.93 -13.00
C ASP A 177 -31.71 -13.40 -12.85
N HIS A 178 -30.58 -12.83 -13.27
CA HIS A 178 -30.34 -11.39 -13.24
C HIS A 178 -30.99 -10.71 -14.47
N ASN A 179 -31.41 -9.45 -14.31
CA ASN A 179 -32.09 -8.71 -15.38
C ASN A 179 -31.18 -8.39 -16.58
N VAL A 180 -29.86 -8.27 -16.33
CA VAL A 180 -28.82 -8.01 -17.34
C VAL A 180 -27.61 -8.93 -17.08
N PRO A 181 -27.77 -10.25 -17.33
CA PRO A 181 -26.70 -11.21 -17.02
C PRO A 181 -25.46 -11.02 -17.87
N GLU A 182 -25.58 -10.43 -19.06
CA GLU A 182 -24.49 -10.09 -19.98
C GLU A 182 -23.56 -9.01 -19.44
N TYR A 183 -24.01 -8.20 -18.49
CA TYR A 183 -23.15 -7.24 -17.79
C TYR A 183 -21.96 -7.91 -17.11
N PHE A 184 -22.17 -9.11 -16.57
CA PHE A 184 -21.15 -9.91 -15.91
C PHE A 184 -20.34 -10.80 -16.87
N ASP A 185 -20.42 -10.58 -18.20
CA ASP A 185 -19.53 -11.21 -19.17
C ASP A 185 -18.12 -10.59 -19.12
N THR A 186 -18.01 -9.38 -18.58
CA THR A 186 -16.76 -8.70 -18.32
C THR A 186 -16.15 -9.23 -17.01
N PRO A 187 -14.92 -9.77 -17.01
CA PRO A 187 -14.32 -10.36 -15.81
C PRO A 187 -14.22 -9.40 -14.62
N SER A 188 -13.91 -8.11 -14.85
CA SER A 188 -13.85 -7.10 -13.80
C SER A 188 -15.20 -6.84 -13.14
N GLU A 189 -16.31 -6.84 -13.93
CA GLU A 189 -17.66 -6.67 -13.40
C GLU A 189 -18.11 -7.91 -12.61
N TYR A 190 -17.73 -9.11 -13.09
CA TYR A 190 -17.98 -10.33 -12.34
C TYR A 190 -17.23 -10.32 -11.01
N PHE A 191 -15.94 -9.93 -11.02
CA PHE A 191 -15.14 -9.80 -9.78
C PHE A 191 -15.80 -8.82 -8.81
N ALA A 192 -16.15 -7.62 -9.29
CA ALA A 192 -16.73 -6.57 -8.47
C ALA A 192 -18.05 -7.01 -7.82
N GLU A 193 -18.93 -7.65 -8.58
CA GLU A 193 -20.22 -8.10 -8.06
C GLU A 193 -20.09 -9.24 -7.05
N VAL A 194 -19.26 -10.26 -7.33
CA VAL A 194 -19.09 -11.39 -6.39
C VAL A 194 -18.37 -10.97 -5.11
N PHE A 195 -17.47 -10.00 -5.19
CA PHE A 195 -16.85 -9.35 -4.04
C PHE A 195 -17.91 -8.61 -3.21
N ALA A 196 -18.72 -7.79 -3.85
CA ALA A 196 -19.83 -7.08 -3.19
C ALA A 196 -20.81 -8.05 -2.53
N MET A 197 -21.21 -9.13 -3.21
CA MET A 197 -22.09 -10.18 -2.66
C MET A 197 -21.48 -10.82 -1.40
N TYR A 198 -20.19 -11.09 -1.41
CA TYR A 198 -19.48 -11.70 -0.28
C TYR A 198 -19.46 -10.77 0.93
N TYR A 199 -19.03 -9.51 0.76
CA TYR A 199 -18.87 -8.56 1.87
C TYR A 199 -20.18 -7.93 2.35
N LEU A 200 -21.20 -7.79 1.48
CA LEU A 200 -22.55 -7.42 1.90
C LEU A 200 -23.13 -8.48 2.86
N GLY A 201 -22.78 -9.75 2.64
CA GLY A 201 -23.16 -10.83 3.54
C GLY A 201 -24.62 -11.31 3.34
N GLY A 202 -25.19 -11.88 4.41
CA GLY A 202 -26.58 -12.30 4.42
C GLY A 202 -26.96 -13.25 3.29
N GLU A 203 -28.11 -12.98 2.66
CA GLU A 203 -28.65 -13.79 1.54
C GLU A 203 -27.74 -13.77 0.32
N GLN A 204 -27.04 -12.68 0.06
CA GLN A 204 -26.17 -12.55 -1.11
C GLN A 204 -24.92 -13.43 -0.99
N ARG A 205 -24.30 -13.43 0.18
CA ARG A 205 -23.19 -14.36 0.46
C ARG A 205 -23.63 -15.81 0.38
N GLN A 206 -24.82 -16.14 0.87
CA GLN A 206 -25.38 -17.50 0.75
C GLN A 206 -25.68 -17.87 -0.71
N LYS A 207 -26.27 -16.96 -1.49
CA LYS A 207 -26.49 -17.16 -2.93
C LYS A 207 -25.18 -17.44 -3.68
N LEU A 208 -24.12 -16.68 -3.35
CA LEU A 208 -22.78 -16.89 -3.91
C LEU A 208 -22.27 -18.29 -3.55
N ALA A 209 -22.31 -18.67 -2.27
CA ALA A 209 -21.84 -19.98 -1.80
C ALA A 209 -22.60 -21.15 -2.43
N ASP A 210 -23.92 -21.02 -2.62
CA ASP A 210 -24.77 -22.08 -3.16
C ASP A 210 -24.66 -22.25 -4.68
N ARG A 211 -24.43 -21.14 -5.42
CA ARG A 211 -24.47 -21.16 -6.89
C ARG A 211 -23.11 -21.06 -7.56
N ALA A 212 -22.10 -20.54 -6.82
CA ALA A 212 -20.74 -20.35 -7.31
C ALA A 212 -19.73 -20.65 -6.17
N PRO A 213 -19.66 -21.91 -5.71
CA PRO A 213 -18.87 -22.30 -4.54
C PRO A 213 -17.36 -22.10 -4.71
N GLU A 214 -16.82 -22.26 -5.90
CA GLU A 214 -15.39 -22.03 -6.17
C GLU A 214 -15.08 -20.53 -6.16
N THR A 215 -15.95 -19.71 -6.71
CA THR A 215 -15.87 -18.25 -6.63
C THR A 215 -16.02 -17.76 -5.18
N TYR A 216 -16.96 -18.34 -4.43
CA TYR A 216 -17.09 -18.06 -3.00
C TYR A 216 -15.79 -18.38 -2.25
N HIS A 217 -15.20 -19.55 -2.50
CA HIS A 217 -13.94 -19.94 -1.90
C HIS A 217 -12.81 -18.99 -2.30
N PHE A 218 -12.74 -18.61 -3.58
CA PHE A 218 -11.75 -17.66 -4.07
C PHE A 218 -11.82 -16.32 -3.33
N ILE A 219 -13.01 -15.70 -3.23
CA ILE A 219 -13.18 -14.41 -2.55
C ILE A 219 -12.95 -14.54 -1.04
N SER A 220 -13.44 -15.61 -0.41
CA SER A 220 -13.27 -15.82 1.04
C SER A 220 -11.80 -16.02 1.46
N THR A 221 -10.95 -16.50 0.55
CA THR A 221 -9.51 -16.70 0.77
C THR A 221 -8.64 -15.69 0.04
N PHE A 222 -9.22 -14.63 -0.51
CA PHE A 222 -8.47 -13.64 -1.29
C PHE A 222 -7.37 -12.98 -0.46
N HIS A 223 -7.67 -12.59 0.79
CA HIS A 223 -6.68 -12.00 1.71
C HIS A 223 -5.48 -12.91 1.98
N ASN A 224 -5.68 -14.24 2.02
CA ASN A 224 -4.59 -15.22 2.20
C ASN A 224 -3.63 -15.29 1.01
N ARG A 225 -4.01 -14.71 -0.15
CA ARG A 225 -3.16 -14.64 -1.35
C ARG A 225 -2.25 -13.41 -1.38
N LEU A 226 -2.44 -12.49 -0.43
CA LEU A 226 -1.71 -11.22 -0.37
C LEU A 226 -0.51 -11.34 0.57
N VAL A 227 0.66 -10.97 0.08
CA VAL A 227 1.90 -10.85 0.88
C VAL A 227 2.19 -9.38 1.09
N THR A 228 2.34 -8.98 2.34
CA THR A 228 2.80 -7.65 2.70
C THR A 228 4.32 -7.66 2.82
N ILE A 229 4.98 -6.70 2.20
CA ILE A 229 6.42 -6.48 2.34
C ILE A 229 6.59 -5.18 3.13
N ASP A 230 7.35 -5.26 4.22
CA ASP A 230 7.68 -4.16 5.11
C ASP A 230 9.20 -4.06 5.28
N ASN A 231 9.67 -2.94 5.81
CA ASN A 231 11.06 -2.73 6.26
C ASN A 231 12.11 -3.18 5.22
N VAL A 232 11.95 -2.75 3.97
CA VAL A 232 12.93 -2.99 2.92
C VAL A 232 14.13 -2.08 3.14
N THR A 233 15.31 -2.67 3.29
CA THR A 233 16.60 -1.96 3.37
C THR A 233 17.45 -2.22 2.13
N GLY A 234 18.73 -1.92 2.17
CA GLY A 234 19.67 -2.25 1.10
C GLY A 234 19.97 -3.75 1.00
N ASN A 235 19.82 -4.50 2.11
CA ASN A 235 20.20 -5.90 2.17
C ASN A 235 19.22 -6.81 2.92
N THR A 236 18.08 -6.29 3.41
CA THR A 236 17.04 -7.08 4.08
C THR A 236 15.63 -6.69 3.62
N ALA A 237 14.67 -7.60 3.78
CA ALA A 237 13.25 -7.34 3.62
C ALA A 237 12.40 -8.23 4.56
N GLU A 238 11.40 -7.64 5.19
CA GLU A 238 10.45 -8.36 6.04
C GLU A 238 9.15 -8.62 5.27
N PHE A 239 8.62 -9.84 5.40
CA PHE A 239 7.36 -10.28 4.78
C PHE A 239 6.39 -10.75 5.83
N SER A 240 5.10 -10.53 5.56
CA SER A 240 4.01 -11.11 6.34
C SER A 240 2.85 -11.54 5.46
N TRP A 241 2.12 -12.57 5.90
CA TRP A 241 0.92 -13.09 5.24
C TRP A 241 -0.06 -13.60 6.29
N ASP A 242 -1.30 -13.86 5.87
CA ASP A 242 -2.30 -14.41 6.79
C ASP A 242 -2.17 -15.93 6.89
N GLY A 243 -2.35 -16.44 8.10
CA GLY A 243 -2.41 -17.88 8.33
C GLY A 243 -3.59 -18.52 7.61
N LEU A 244 -3.34 -19.61 6.87
CA LEU A 244 -4.39 -20.37 6.23
C LEU A 244 -4.83 -21.52 7.13
N GLU A 245 -6.14 -21.77 7.21
CA GLU A 245 -6.67 -22.89 7.94
C GLU A 245 -6.12 -24.22 7.42
N ASN A 246 -5.69 -25.11 8.32
CA ASN A 246 -5.03 -26.38 8.04
C ASN A 246 -3.63 -26.29 7.42
N ALA A 247 -3.03 -25.11 7.30
CA ALA A 247 -1.63 -24.98 6.95
C ALA A 247 -0.74 -25.31 8.16
N GLU A 248 0.19 -26.22 7.96
CA GLU A 248 1.17 -26.63 8.98
C GLU A 248 2.56 -26.04 8.70
N GLN A 249 2.83 -25.64 7.47
CA GLN A 249 4.11 -25.11 7.01
C GLN A 249 3.92 -24.16 5.83
N TYR A 250 4.85 -23.24 5.69
CA TYR A 250 4.94 -22.29 4.57
C TYR A 250 6.31 -22.39 3.91
N GLU A 251 6.35 -22.58 2.60
CA GLU A 251 7.55 -22.45 1.78
C GLU A 251 7.67 -21.02 1.26
N ILE A 252 8.86 -20.43 1.40
CA ILE A 252 9.18 -19.08 0.92
C ILE A 252 9.94 -19.19 -0.40
N TYR A 253 9.49 -18.46 -1.39
CA TYR A 253 10.11 -18.41 -2.72
C TYR A 253 10.58 -17.00 -3.03
N ARG A 254 11.80 -16.91 -3.56
CA ARG A 254 12.41 -15.69 -4.12
C ARG A 254 12.84 -15.99 -5.55
N ASN A 255 12.36 -15.22 -6.53
CA ASN A 255 12.66 -15.40 -7.97
C ASN A 255 12.42 -16.85 -8.44
N ASP A 256 11.28 -17.46 -8.05
CA ASP A 256 10.89 -18.84 -8.32
C ASP A 256 11.77 -19.94 -7.65
N GLU A 257 12.77 -19.55 -6.87
CA GLU A 257 13.58 -20.50 -6.09
C GLU A 257 13.09 -20.54 -4.63
N ARG A 258 12.91 -21.76 -4.09
CA ARG A 258 12.56 -21.91 -2.68
C ARG A 258 13.78 -21.62 -1.81
N ILE A 259 13.71 -20.56 -1.01
CA ILE A 259 14.80 -20.12 -0.15
C ILE A 259 14.69 -20.68 1.27
N ASP A 260 13.46 -20.86 1.80
CA ASP A 260 13.28 -21.36 3.16
C ASP A 260 11.90 -22.01 3.37
N THR A 261 11.69 -22.55 4.59
CA THR A 261 10.40 -23.03 5.09
C THR A 261 10.21 -22.61 6.54
N THR A 262 8.98 -22.21 6.89
CA THR A 262 8.65 -21.74 8.24
C THR A 262 7.26 -22.23 8.68
N THR A 263 7.00 -22.22 9.98
CA THR A 263 5.66 -22.38 10.56
C THR A 263 5.04 -21.07 11.01
N LYS A 264 5.79 -19.97 10.87
CA LYS A 264 5.34 -18.60 11.17
C LYS A 264 4.63 -18.02 9.95
N THR A 265 3.91 -16.94 10.16
CA THR A 265 3.28 -16.13 9.11
C THR A 265 4.06 -14.85 8.79
N SER A 266 5.35 -14.87 9.08
CA SER A 266 6.31 -13.82 8.75
C SER A 266 7.69 -14.44 8.47
N TYR A 267 8.47 -13.73 7.67
CA TYR A 267 9.84 -14.12 7.29
C TYR A 267 10.66 -12.84 7.08
N GLU A 268 11.92 -12.88 7.45
CA GLU A 268 12.91 -11.86 7.14
C GLU A 268 13.95 -12.49 6.22
N ASP A 269 14.15 -11.91 5.05
CA ASP A 269 15.18 -12.30 4.09
C ASP A 269 16.38 -11.36 4.25
N GLU A 270 17.54 -11.92 4.44
CA GLU A 270 18.80 -11.24 4.70
C GLU A 270 19.76 -11.46 3.53
N ASP A 271 20.88 -10.76 3.51
CA ASP A 271 21.94 -10.87 2.51
C ASP A 271 21.43 -10.61 1.06
N LEU A 272 20.52 -9.66 0.90
CA LEU A 272 20.06 -9.21 -0.41
C LEU A 272 21.05 -8.21 -1.02
N ASP A 273 21.17 -8.24 -2.36
CA ASP A 273 21.93 -7.23 -3.08
C ASP A 273 21.16 -5.90 -3.11
N SER A 274 21.86 -4.78 -2.94
CA SER A 274 21.28 -3.45 -2.98
C SER A 274 20.77 -3.08 -4.39
N SER A 275 19.80 -2.18 -4.47
CA SER A 275 19.18 -1.70 -5.73
C SER A 275 18.72 -2.84 -6.66
N THR A 276 18.38 -3.99 -6.08
CA THR A 276 18.05 -5.22 -6.83
C THR A 276 16.58 -5.56 -6.67
N ASN A 277 15.93 -5.95 -7.77
CA ASN A 277 14.54 -6.36 -7.77
C ASN A 277 14.41 -7.85 -7.45
N TYR A 278 13.49 -8.17 -6.54
CA TYR A 278 13.16 -9.53 -6.13
C TYR A 278 11.66 -9.75 -6.18
N ASP A 279 11.25 -10.94 -6.63
CA ASP A 279 9.88 -11.41 -6.63
C ASP A 279 9.68 -12.47 -5.55
N TYR A 280 8.69 -12.27 -4.69
CA TYR A 280 8.40 -13.20 -3.60
C TYR A 280 6.99 -13.76 -3.68
N TYR A 281 6.86 -15.02 -3.30
CA TYR A 281 5.58 -15.65 -2.97
C TYR A 281 5.74 -16.71 -1.91
N VAL A 282 4.62 -17.06 -1.28
CA VAL A 282 4.55 -18.05 -0.21
C VAL A 282 3.60 -19.17 -0.63
N ARG A 283 3.98 -20.43 -0.34
CA ARG A 283 3.13 -21.58 -0.55
C ARG A 283 2.79 -22.22 0.80
N ALA A 284 1.51 -22.24 1.15
CA ALA A 284 1.00 -22.92 2.32
C ALA A 284 0.86 -24.43 2.07
N LEU A 285 1.33 -25.25 2.99
CA LEU A 285 1.29 -26.71 2.90
C LEU A 285 0.51 -27.30 4.08
N ASP A 286 -0.21 -28.39 3.83
CA ASP A 286 -0.85 -29.19 4.87
C ASP A 286 0.14 -30.09 5.62
N SER A 287 -0.37 -30.91 6.57
CA SER A 287 0.43 -31.84 7.37
C SER A 287 1.10 -32.95 6.55
N ASN A 288 0.68 -33.22 5.31
CA ASN A 288 1.27 -34.18 4.39
C ASN A 288 2.33 -33.57 3.49
N GLY A 289 2.45 -32.23 3.50
CA GLY A 289 3.28 -31.47 2.59
C GLY A 289 2.60 -31.18 1.25
N ASP A 290 1.28 -31.39 1.15
CA ASP A 290 0.51 -31.04 -0.04
C ASP A 290 0.17 -29.55 -0.05
N PRO A 291 0.26 -28.87 -1.21
CA PRO A 291 -0.03 -27.43 -1.30
C PRO A 291 -1.53 -27.14 -1.12
N LEU A 292 -1.84 -26.22 -0.21
CA LEU A 292 -3.19 -25.72 0.04
C LEU A 292 -3.47 -24.43 -0.75
N LEU A 293 -2.51 -23.51 -0.77
CA LEU A 293 -2.62 -22.22 -1.42
C LEU A 293 -1.24 -21.67 -1.76
N THR A 294 -1.14 -20.98 -2.88
CA THR A 294 0.02 -20.16 -3.23
C THR A 294 -0.42 -18.70 -3.28
N THR A 295 0.31 -17.81 -2.64
CA THR A 295 0.05 -16.36 -2.68
C THR A 295 0.37 -15.80 -4.05
N TYR A 296 -0.11 -14.59 -4.31
CA TYR A 296 0.34 -13.82 -5.46
C TYR A 296 1.80 -13.40 -5.31
N PHE A 297 2.48 -13.17 -6.42
CA PHE A 297 3.79 -12.57 -6.43
C PHE A 297 3.73 -11.14 -5.86
N ARG A 298 4.75 -10.80 -5.10
CA ARG A 298 4.99 -9.44 -4.66
C ARG A 298 6.41 -9.04 -5.02
N SER A 299 6.54 -8.11 -5.95
CA SER A 299 7.84 -7.55 -6.32
C SER A 299 8.23 -6.43 -5.36
N MET A 300 9.52 -6.36 -5.05
CA MET A 300 10.12 -5.23 -4.34
C MET A 300 11.52 -4.97 -4.89
N THR A 301 12.01 -3.75 -4.71
CA THR A 301 13.39 -3.40 -4.99
C THR A 301 14.05 -3.00 -3.67
N THR A 302 15.19 -3.61 -3.35
CA THR A 302 16.01 -3.21 -2.20
C THR A 302 16.43 -1.75 -2.37
N GLN A 303 16.55 -1.05 -1.25
CA GLN A 303 17.05 0.31 -1.28
C GLN A 303 18.48 0.29 -1.87
N ALA A 304 18.87 1.37 -2.55
CA ALA A 304 20.28 1.61 -2.71
C ALA A 304 20.86 1.58 -1.28
N THR A 305 21.82 0.72 -1.04
CA THR A 305 22.74 1.12 0.00
C THR A 305 23.32 2.44 -0.51
N ASP A 306 23.02 3.53 0.15
CA ASP A 306 24.09 4.49 0.26
C ASP A 306 25.26 3.62 0.73
N ASP A 307 26.20 3.38 -0.15
CA ASP A 307 27.56 3.18 0.27
C ASP A 307 27.99 4.49 0.96
N ALA A 308 27.39 4.84 2.08
CA ALA A 308 28.15 5.15 3.24
C ALA A 308 28.85 3.82 3.59
N GLN A 309 29.74 3.38 2.69
CA GLN A 309 30.89 2.62 2.98
C GLN A 309 31.25 3.10 4.39
N ASP A 310 31.37 2.16 5.34
CA ASP A 310 32.17 2.41 6.53
C ASP A 310 33.53 2.77 5.97
N THR A 311 33.66 4.05 5.58
CA THR A 311 34.83 4.56 4.87
C THR A 311 35.93 4.33 5.89
N GLU A 312 36.86 3.43 5.56
CA GLU A 312 37.98 3.15 6.45
C GLU A 312 38.81 4.44 6.56
N LEU A 313 38.48 5.27 7.54
CA LEU A 313 39.11 6.57 7.80
C LEU A 313 40.46 6.42 8.48
N GLU A 314 40.75 5.23 9.07
CA GLU A 314 42.00 4.98 9.83
C GLU A 314 43.30 5.30 9.05
N PRO A 315 43.41 4.98 7.73
CA PRO A 315 44.56 5.38 6.93
C PRO A 315 44.70 6.90 6.79
N LEU A 316 43.59 7.60 6.56
CA LEU A 316 43.54 9.05 6.42
C LEU A 316 43.86 9.76 7.75
N GLU A 317 43.23 9.30 8.84
CA GLU A 317 43.51 9.81 10.19
C GLU A 317 44.96 9.61 10.59
N THR A 318 45.57 8.48 10.20
CA THR A 318 46.98 8.19 10.43
C THR A 318 47.87 9.17 9.66
N ALA A 319 47.62 9.38 8.38
CA ALA A 319 48.38 10.31 7.53
C ALA A 319 48.26 11.76 8.04
N ILE A 320 47.05 12.19 8.47
CA ILE A 320 46.85 13.50 9.11
C ILE A 320 47.68 13.63 10.40
N SER A 321 47.63 12.60 11.25
CA SER A 321 48.43 12.61 12.50
C SER A 321 49.92 12.68 12.25
N GLU A 322 50.44 12.00 11.24
CA GLU A 322 51.85 12.05 10.84
C GLU A 322 52.26 13.46 10.35
N ALA A 323 51.41 14.06 9.49
CA ALA A 323 51.63 15.41 8.99
C ALA A 323 51.53 16.47 10.12
N GLU A 324 50.62 16.32 11.08
CA GLU A 324 50.47 17.21 12.21
C GLU A 324 51.62 17.12 13.22
N ASN A 325 52.32 16.00 13.28
CA ASN A 325 53.53 15.84 14.10
C ASN A 325 54.72 16.65 13.58
N LEU A 326 54.74 17.05 12.32
CA LEU A 326 55.70 18.02 11.79
C LEU A 326 55.32 19.42 12.29
N SER A 327 56.33 20.19 12.72
CA SER A 327 56.04 21.58 13.07
C SER A 327 55.69 22.41 11.82
N GLU A 328 54.92 23.51 12.00
CA GLU A 328 54.48 24.39 10.89
C GLU A 328 55.67 24.93 10.07
N ALA A 329 56.87 25.04 10.67
CA ALA A 329 58.07 25.47 9.98
C ALA A 329 58.79 24.34 9.21
N GLU A 330 58.43 23.10 9.47
CA GLU A 330 58.97 21.90 8.84
C GLU A 330 58.08 21.38 7.71
N ARG A 331 56.83 21.85 7.59
CA ARG A 331 55.92 21.48 6.53
C ARG A 331 56.23 22.26 5.25
N SER A 332 56.31 21.55 4.17
CA SER A 332 56.34 22.17 2.82
C SER A 332 54.99 22.75 2.42
N PRO A 333 54.90 23.70 1.51
CA PRO A 333 53.59 24.18 1.00
C PRO A 333 52.74 23.07 0.42
N GLU A 334 53.35 22.05 -0.19
CA GLU A 334 52.70 20.87 -0.71
C GLU A 334 52.08 20.01 0.39
N THR A 335 52.83 19.84 1.51
CA THR A 335 52.34 19.12 2.70
C THR A 335 51.16 19.85 3.36
N GLU A 336 51.24 21.20 3.48
CA GLU A 336 50.14 21.99 4.02
C GLU A 336 48.87 21.88 3.14
N GLN A 337 49.00 21.95 1.82
CA GLN A 337 47.86 21.82 0.91
C GLN A 337 47.24 20.41 0.95
N ALA A 338 48.06 19.37 1.04
CA ALA A 338 47.59 18.00 1.14
C ALA A 338 46.89 17.76 2.50
N LEU A 339 47.39 18.36 3.60
CA LEU A 339 46.78 18.29 4.92
C LEU A 339 45.43 19.01 4.97
N ASP A 340 45.32 20.19 4.35
CA ASP A 340 44.05 20.90 4.23
C ASP A 340 43.02 20.08 3.47
N ASN A 341 43.39 19.47 2.35
CA ASN A 341 42.53 18.59 1.56
C ASN A 341 42.12 17.33 2.35
N ALA A 342 43.04 16.69 3.04
CA ALA A 342 42.79 15.52 3.86
C ALA A 342 41.77 15.83 4.99
N ASN A 343 41.91 16.99 5.64
CA ASN A 343 40.93 17.44 6.64
C ASN A 343 39.55 17.79 6.03
N GLU A 344 39.47 18.30 4.81
CA GLU A 344 38.21 18.55 4.11
C GLU A 344 37.51 17.22 3.81
N VAL A 345 38.24 16.24 3.30
CA VAL A 345 37.71 14.89 3.00
C VAL A 345 37.27 14.18 4.29
N LEU A 346 38.06 14.23 5.36
CA LEU A 346 37.72 13.62 6.66
C LEU A 346 36.43 14.20 7.28
N ASN A 347 36.19 15.49 7.10
CA ASN A 347 35.02 16.18 7.67
C ASN A 347 33.79 16.15 6.75
N ASN A 348 33.90 15.59 5.56
CA ASN A 348 32.78 15.44 4.62
C ASN A 348 32.16 14.04 4.74
N GLU A 349 30.99 13.95 5.37
CA GLU A 349 30.24 12.69 5.56
C GLU A 349 29.82 12.02 4.24
N GLU A 350 29.96 12.72 3.09
CA GLU A 350 29.63 12.22 1.75
C GLU A 350 30.87 11.76 0.98
N SER A 351 32.08 11.79 1.58
CA SER A 351 33.31 11.36 0.90
C SER A 351 33.31 9.85 0.63
N SER A 352 33.58 9.47 -0.62
CA SER A 352 33.74 8.08 -1.02
C SER A 352 35.07 7.50 -0.52
N GLN A 353 35.20 6.15 -0.43
CA GLN A 353 36.46 5.47 -0.08
C GLN A 353 37.58 5.85 -1.05
N GLU A 354 37.29 6.02 -2.34
CA GLU A 354 38.27 6.43 -3.34
C GLU A 354 38.84 7.82 -3.02
N GLU A 355 38.00 8.77 -2.61
CA GLU A 355 38.43 10.12 -2.19
C GLU A 355 39.26 10.08 -0.89
N VAL A 356 38.87 9.22 0.05
CA VAL A 356 39.60 9.02 1.31
C VAL A 356 40.99 8.39 1.07
N ASP A 357 41.05 7.34 0.23
CA ASP A 357 42.29 6.67 -0.12
C ASP A 357 43.22 7.60 -0.92
N GLU A 358 42.71 8.35 -1.90
CA GLU A 358 43.49 9.34 -2.65
C GLU A 358 44.00 10.46 -1.77
N ALA A 359 43.20 10.95 -0.82
CA ALA A 359 43.65 11.99 0.13
C ALA A 359 44.73 11.46 1.09
N ALA A 360 44.59 10.22 1.58
CA ALA A 360 45.55 9.57 2.43
C ALA A 360 46.92 9.37 1.71
N GLU A 361 46.89 8.80 0.47
CA GLU A 361 48.08 8.59 -0.33
C GLU A 361 48.79 9.91 -0.75
N ALA A 362 48.00 10.94 -1.08
CA ALA A 362 48.53 12.25 -1.42
C ALA A 362 49.23 12.90 -0.23
N LEU A 363 48.61 12.84 0.95
CA LEU A 363 49.21 13.41 2.17
C LEU A 363 50.47 12.64 2.61
N GLN A 364 50.44 11.30 2.58
CA GLN A 364 51.58 10.46 2.89
C GLN A 364 52.77 10.73 1.93
N SER A 365 52.53 10.83 0.65
CA SER A 365 53.53 11.18 -0.36
C SER A 365 54.10 12.57 -0.13
N ALA A 366 53.31 13.55 0.28
CA ALA A 366 53.76 14.91 0.58
C ALA A 366 54.65 14.94 1.84
N VAL A 367 54.33 14.13 2.87
CA VAL A 367 55.13 13.99 4.07
C VAL A 367 56.46 13.30 3.78
N GLU A 368 56.49 12.21 2.99
CA GLU A 368 57.70 11.51 2.60
C GLU A 368 58.64 12.41 1.79
N ASN A 369 58.10 13.19 0.83
CA ASN A 369 58.89 14.13 0.05
C ASN A 369 59.47 15.28 0.90
N ASN A 370 58.73 15.69 1.95
CA ASN A 370 59.21 16.69 2.88
C ASN A 370 60.47 16.24 3.64
N ASP A 371 60.54 14.95 4.01
CA ASP A 371 61.69 14.35 4.67
C ASP A 371 62.92 14.23 3.71
N GLU A 372 62.70 14.01 2.44
CA GLU A 372 63.75 13.97 1.44
C GLU A 372 64.35 15.36 1.17
N GLU A 373 63.54 16.42 1.08
CA GLU A 373 64.01 17.79 0.92
C GLU A 373 64.80 18.28 2.14
N ALA A 374 64.35 17.92 3.36
CA ALA A 374 65.09 18.21 4.59
C ALA A 374 66.46 17.54 4.64
N ASN A 375 66.53 16.27 4.20
CA ASN A 375 67.79 15.53 4.12
C ASN A 375 68.75 16.05 3.02
N VAL A 376 68.22 16.60 1.92
CA VAL A 376 69.04 17.21 0.84
C VAL A 376 69.53 18.57 1.27
N ALA A 377 68.77 19.33 2.07
CA ALA A 377 69.20 20.62 2.63
C ALA A 377 70.34 20.48 3.68
N GLU A 378 70.32 19.40 4.48
CA GLU A 378 71.38 19.12 5.45
C GLU A 378 72.69 18.68 4.78
N ASN A 379 72.64 18.00 3.65
CA ASN A 379 73.82 17.59 2.84
C ASN A 379 74.38 18.69 1.93
N GLN A 380 73.67 19.80 1.70
CA GLN A 380 74.15 20.90 0.84
C GLN A 380 74.83 22.03 1.63
N THR A 381 74.91 21.93 2.95
CA THR A 381 75.60 22.94 3.78
C THR A 381 77.10 22.71 3.84
N GLU A 382 77.70 21.65 3.22
CA GLU A 382 79.15 21.37 3.25
C GLU A 382 79.89 21.61 1.93
N GLU A 383 79.28 22.06 0.82
CA GLU A 383 80.02 22.46 -0.36
C GLU A 383 79.55 23.79 -0.95
N SER A 384 80.10 24.85 -0.40
CA SER A 384 80.01 26.19 -0.93
C SER A 384 81.11 26.56 -1.83
N SER A 385 80.80 27.33 -2.74
CA SER A 385 81.54 28.39 -3.42
C SER A 385 81.79 28.11 -4.91
N GLY A 386 81.23 28.96 -5.67
CA GLY A 386 81.83 29.29 -6.97
C GLY A 386 80.90 29.42 -8.17
N GLU A 387 80.69 30.68 -8.42
CA GLU A 387 80.56 31.30 -9.78
C GLU A 387 79.28 31.18 -10.59
N GLU A 388 78.69 32.33 -10.58
CA GLU A 388 78.02 33.16 -11.62
C GLU A 388 78.15 32.69 -13.09
N THR A 389 77.03 32.64 -13.81
CA THR A 389 76.77 33.40 -15.05
C THR A 389 75.42 33.09 -15.68
N THR A 390 74.64 34.13 -15.70
CA THR A 390 73.73 34.73 -16.69
C THR A 390 73.38 34.02 -18.01
N GLU A 391 72.17 34.35 -18.40
CA GLU A 391 71.54 34.47 -19.74
C GLU A 391 70.58 33.34 -20.10
N GLU A 392 69.47 33.59 -20.63
CA GLU A 392 68.57 34.67 -21.08
C GLU A 392 67.44 33.94 -21.87
N VAL A 393 66.19 34.33 -21.60
CA VAL A 393 65.10 34.61 -22.52
C VAL A 393 64.70 33.58 -23.63
N THR A 394 63.51 33.19 -23.69
CA THR A 394 62.44 33.59 -24.60
C THR A 394 61.25 32.64 -24.44
N GLU A 395 60.14 33.20 -24.10
CA GLU A 395 58.83 33.39 -24.66
C GLU A 395 58.46 32.61 -25.94
N GLU A 396 57.26 32.14 -25.95
CA GLU A 396 56.14 32.31 -26.90
C GLU A 396 55.25 31.07 -26.86
N SER A 397 54.04 31.16 -26.37
CA SER A 397 52.85 31.80 -26.94
C SER A 397 52.05 30.91 -27.90
N THR A 398 50.77 30.96 -27.63
CA THR A 398 49.59 30.88 -28.53
C THR A 398 49.07 29.49 -28.90
N GLU A 399 47.82 29.33 -28.49
CA GLU A 399 46.47 29.62 -29.04
C GLU A 399 45.88 28.38 -29.72
N GLU A 400 44.73 28.17 -29.30
CA GLU A 400 43.34 28.34 -29.78
C GLU A 400 42.80 27.08 -30.49
N ALA A 401 41.69 26.73 -30.05
CA ALA A 401 40.33 26.96 -30.47
C ALA A 401 39.63 25.75 -31.08
N ALA A 402 38.44 25.64 -30.56
CA ALA A 402 37.11 25.63 -31.18
C ALA A 402 36.53 24.30 -31.66
N THR A 403 35.43 23.96 -31.04
CA THR A 403 34.05 23.93 -31.58
C THR A 403 33.80 22.97 -32.74
N GLU A 404 32.80 22.08 -32.55
CA GLU A 404 31.58 22.05 -33.33
C GLU A 404 30.69 20.85 -32.91
N GLU A 405 29.45 21.18 -32.50
CA GLU A 405 28.27 20.36 -32.75
C GLU A 405 27.92 20.38 -34.25
N PRO A 406 27.16 19.43 -34.76
CA PRO A 406 25.78 19.67 -35.07
C PRO A 406 24.88 18.43 -34.87
N THR A 407 23.68 18.56 -34.28
CA THR A 407 22.36 18.90 -34.82
C THR A 407 21.81 18.05 -35.98
N GLU A 408 20.57 17.54 -35.66
CA GLU A 408 19.41 17.25 -36.54
C GLU A 408 19.51 16.01 -37.46
N GLU A 409 18.46 15.36 -37.79
CA GLU A 409 17.00 15.59 -37.95
C GLU A 409 16.33 14.25 -38.25
N SER A 410 15.16 14.08 -37.73
CA SER A 410 13.86 13.95 -38.39
C SER A 410 13.47 12.60 -39.03
N THR A 411 12.29 12.26 -38.74
CA THR A 411 11.03 12.15 -39.49
C THR A 411 10.56 10.76 -39.89
N GLU A 412 9.29 10.58 -39.48
CA GLU A 412 8.13 10.03 -40.24
C GLU A 412 8.11 8.51 -40.50
N GLU A 413 7.02 7.82 -40.53
CA GLU A 413 5.56 8.04 -40.63
C GLU A 413 4.83 6.74 -40.31
N GLU A 414 3.67 6.86 -39.68
CA GLU A 414 2.37 6.38 -40.04
C GLU A 414 2.18 4.94 -40.57
N THR A 415 1.34 4.17 -39.92
CA THR A 415 0.15 3.61 -40.58
C THR A 415 -0.89 3.14 -39.59
N THR A 416 -2.04 3.75 -39.70
CA THR A 416 -3.37 3.44 -39.22
C THR A 416 -3.89 2.19 -39.91
N GLU A 417 -4.46 1.24 -39.17
CA GLU A 417 -5.55 0.37 -39.71
C GLU A 417 -6.59 0.12 -38.64
N GLU A 418 -7.76 0.64 -38.91
CA GLU A 418 -9.04 0.37 -38.29
C GLU A 418 -9.63 -0.93 -38.87
N PRO A 419 -10.38 -1.74 -38.15
CA PRO A 419 -11.46 -2.48 -38.77
C PRO A 419 -12.84 -2.12 -38.18
N THR A 420 -13.64 -1.81 -39.11
CA THR A 420 -15.07 -1.62 -39.31
C THR A 420 -15.99 -2.46 -38.42
N ALA A 421 -17.02 -1.77 -37.92
CA ALA A 421 -18.18 -2.27 -37.21
C ALA A 421 -19.12 -3.08 -38.15
N GLU A 422 -19.75 -4.12 -37.60
CA GLU A 422 -21.00 -4.65 -38.09
C GLU A 422 -22.08 -4.53 -37.00
N GLU A 423 -23.16 -3.86 -37.40
CA GLU A 423 -24.41 -3.65 -36.67
C GLU A 423 -25.16 -4.97 -36.47
N THR A 424 -25.77 -5.13 -35.29
CA THR A 424 -27.02 -5.87 -35.17
C THR A 424 -27.93 -5.20 -34.16
N GLU A 425 -28.98 -4.60 -34.66
CA GLU A 425 -30.12 -4.07 -33.90
C GLU A 425 -30.91 -5.21 -33.27
N GLN A 426 -31.32 -5.08 -32.02
CA GLN A 426 -32.62 -5.58 -31.56
C GLN A 426 -33.15 -4.77 -30.37
N SER A 427 -34.38 -4.33 -30.60
CA SER A 427 -35.28 -3.51 -29.82
C SER A 427 -35.65 -4.10 -28.46
N ALA A 428 -35.69 -3.27 -27.44
CA ALA A 428 -36.32 -3.55 -26.15
C ALA A 428 -37.68 -2.84 -26.08
N GLU A 429 -38.72 -3.64 -25.91
CA GLU A 429 -40.08 -3.23 -25.66
C GLU A 429 -40.33 -3.11 -24.14
N SER A 430 -40.89 -1.97 -23.75
CA SER A 430 -41.27 -1.63 -22.39
C SER A 430 -42.56 -2.36 -21.98
N VAL A 431 -42.57 -3.02 -20.83
CA VAL A 431 -43.79 -3.43 -20.13
C VAL A 431 -43.80 -2.83 -18.73
N ASP A 432 -44.79 -1.95 -18.57
CA ASP A 432 -45.22 -1.34 -17.33
C ASP A 432 -46.10 -2.35 -16.56
N THR A 433 -45.75 -2.64 -15.30
CA THR A 433 -46.72 -3.23 -14.35
C THR A 433 -46.43 -2.74 -12.94
N ASP A 434 -47.35 -1.94 -12.47
CA ASP A 434 -47.60 -1.61 -11.06
C ASP A 434 -47.76 -2.87 -10.21
N GLU A 435 -46.98 -3.02 -9.13
CA GLU A 435 -47.42 -3.74 -7.94
C GLU A 435 -46.88 -3.13 -6.65
N GLU A 436 -47.80 -3.04 -5.73
CA GLU A 436 -47.92 -2.32 -4.50
C GLU A 436 -46.99 -2.91 -3.39
N SER A 437 -46.40 -2.04 -2.63
CA SER A 437 -45.63 -2.23 -1.42
C SER A 437 -46.16 -3.24 -0.39
N GLN A 438 -45.29 -4.13 0.10
CA GLN A 438 -45.36 -4.61 1.50
C GLN A 438 -44.00 -4.47 2.18
N GLN A 439 -43.91 -3.42 2.95
CA GLN A 439 -42.88 -3.16 3.92
C GLN A 439 -43.10 -4.04 5.14
N ALA A 440 -42.27 -5.03 5.40
CA ALA A 440 -42.28 -5.89 6.59
C ALA A 440 -41.10 -5.52 7.50
N ASP A 441 -41.40 -4.79 8.46
CA ASP A 441 -41.12 -4.64 9.88
C ASP A 441 -39.94 -5.50 10.46
N SER A 442 -38.70 -5.06 10.26
CA SER A 442 -37.53 -5.60 10.98
C SER A 442 -37.22 -4.84 12.28
N GLY A 443 -37.84 -3.70 12.53
CA GLY A 443 -37.66 -2.92 13.75
C GLY A 443 -38.32 -3.56 14.99
N LEU A 444 -39.33 -4.39 14.82
CA LEU A 444 -40.09 -4.97 15.93
C LEU A 444 -39.32 -6.08 16.67
N ASN A 445 -38.46 -6.80 15.99
CA ASN A 445 -37.67 -7.89 16.60
C ASN A 445 -36.55 -7.39 17.52
N MET A 446 -35.94 -6.28 17.21
CA MET A 446 -34.85 -5.72 18.04
C MET A 446 -35.40 -5.11 19.34
N VAL A 447 -36.53 -4.42 19.29
CA VAL A 447 -37.21 -3.87 20.48
C VAL A 447 -37.70 -4.98 21.42
N MET A 448 -38.16 -6.11 20.88
CA MET A 448 -38.58 -7.27 21.67
C MET A 448 -37.42 -7.98 22.37
N ILE A 449 -36.23 -8.02 21.74
CA ILE A 449 -35.02 -8.59 22.36
C ILE A 449 -34.54 -7.70 23.50
N PHE A 450 -34.50 -6.38 23.34
CA PHE A 450 -34.14 -5.45 24.41
C PHE A 450 -35.13 -5.46 25.57
N ALA A 451 -36.44 -5.54 25.28
CA ALA A 451 -37.45 -5.67 26.32
C ALA A 451 -37.32 -6.98 27.10
N GLY A 452 -36.99 -8.09 26.46
CA GLY A 452 -36.72 -9.39 27.07
C GLY A 452 -35.52 -9.36 28.01
N VAL A 453 -34.43 -8.73 27.61
CA VAL A 453 -33.21 -8.58 28.42
C VAL A 453 -33.45 -7.70 29.66
N ILE A 454 -34.19 -6.60 29.50
CA ILE A 454 -34.54 -5.71 30.64
C ILE A 454 -35.42 -6.44 31.64
N LEU A 455 -36.40 -7.22 31.18
CA LEU A 455 -37.26 -8.01 32.09
C LEU A 455 -36.47 -9.09 32.83
N LEU A 456 -35.51 -9.73 32.19
CA LEU A 456 -34.62 -10.73 32.81
C LEU A 456 -33.75 -10.10 33.91
N ILE A 457 -33.19 -8.93 33.66
CA ILE A 457 -32.38 -8.17 34.63
C ILE A 457 -33.25 -7.74 35.84
N LEU A 458 -34.46 -7.26 35.59
CA LEU A 458 -35.39 -6.88 36.66
C LEU A 458 -35.82 -8.09 37.52
N ALA A 459 -35.99 -9.28 36.92
CA ALA A 459 -36.31 -10.50 37.65
C ALA A 459 -35.14 -10.96 38.54
N ILE A 460 -33.89 -10.87 38.05
CA ILE A 460 -32.67 -11.21 38.78
C ILE A 460 -32.48 -10.25 39.98
N VAL A 461 -32.65 -8.94 39.76
CA VAL A 461 -32.53 -7.92 40.80
C VAL A 461 -33.62 -8.09 41.86
N SER A 462 -34.86 -8.36 41.43
CA SER A 462 -35.98 -8.62 42.35
C SER A 462 -35.78 -9.88 43.19
N GLY A 463 -35.26 -10.96 42.55
CA GLY A 463 -34.90 -12.22 43.23
C GLY A 463 -33.81 -12.01 44.27
N PHE A 464 -32.79 -11.20 43.95
CA PHE A 464 -31.71 -10.87 44.88
C PHE A 464 -32.18 -10.02 46.06
N ILE A 465 -33.06 -9.05 45.82
CA ILE A 465 -33.67 -8.23 46.91
C ILE A 465 -34.52 -9.09 47.86
N ILE A 466 -35.30 -10.03 47.32
CA ILE A 466 -36.11 -10.95 48.13
C ILE A 466 -35.19 -11.91 48.91
N TRP A 467 -34.13 -12.41 48.33
CA TRP A 467 -33.15 -13.27 49.02
C TRP A 467 -32.40 -12.51 50.13
N SER A 468 -31.98 -11.27 49.88
CA SER A 468 -31.29 -10.44 50.88
C SER A 468 -32.15 -10.02 52.07
N ARG A 469 -33.48 -9.98 51.90
CA ARG A 469 -34.44 -9.70 52.98
C ARG A 469 -34.81 -10.92 53.84
N ARG A 470 -34.41 -12.13 53.41
CA ARG A 470 -34.62 -13.38 54.13
C ARG A 470 -33.42 -13.87 54.94
N LYS A 471 -32.31 -13.17 54.88
CA LYS A 471 -31.18 -13.29 55.80
C LYS A 471 -31.16 -12.12 56.78
#